data_583a0a062b60b7c218445b384b7deefe
#
_entry.id   583a0a062b60b7c218445b384b7deefe
#
_cell.length_a   1.000
_cell.length_b   1.000
_cell.length_c   1.000
_cell.angle_alpha   90.00
_cell.angle_beta   90.00
_cell.angle_gamma   90.00
#
_symmetry.space_group_name_H-M   'P 1'
#
loop_
_entity.id
_entity.type
_entity.pdbx_description
1 polymer ?
#
loop_
_entity_poly.entity_id
_entity_poly.type
_entity_poly.pdbx_seq_one_letter_code
_entity_poly.pdbx_strand_id
1 'polypeptide(L)'
;FVIYKKKTANFNVEFTDCPPGFDVSSLPYSLSEESIQVISPKLDDADTENVKLGTISLSSVDLVKTFSFEVDSVLSSGEINQTGIGTIEVSFDSEGYTSRKFTIPQDQITIQNIPAGKNVTIETKQIPDVTIYGPENIMNSISADDFSVILNLSDVVNSGSINHAVTVYAPKYNKVWCYGTNEVQIEIEDKSSSTNSESKD
;
A
#
# COMPACT_ATOMS: atom_id res chain seq x y z
N PHE A 1 -1.31 -48.00 -6.16
CA PHE A 1 -1.65 -46.89 -7.09
C PHE A 1 -1.92 -45.67 -6.26
N VAL A 2 -1.21 -44.55 -6.55
CA VAL A 2 -1.56 -43.24 -6.00
C VAL A 2 -2.48 -42.58 -7.00
N ILE A 3 -3.68 -42.21 -6.57
CA ILE A 3 -4.67 -41.53 -7.39
C ILE A 3 -4.59 -40.03 -7.05
N TYR A 4 -4.51 -39.18 -8.05
CA TYR A 4 -4.50 -37.74 -7.91
C TYR A 4 -5.73 -37.15 -8.56
N LYS A 5 -6.20 -36.03 -8.03
CA LYS A 5 -7.24 -35.20 -8.66
C LYS A 5 -6.60 -34.07 -9.46
N LYS A 6 -7.06 -33.91 -10.70
CA LYS A 6 -6.70 -32.73 -11.51
C LYS A 6 -7.62 -31.57 -11.18
N LYS A 7 -7.05 -30.38 -10.95
CA LYS A 7 -7.80 -29.15 -10.68
C LYS A 7 -7.12 -27.93 -11.33
N THR A 8 -7.84 -26.82 -11.36
CA THR A 8 -7.34 -25.51 -11.86
C THR A 8 -7.07 -24.60 -10.69
N ALA A 9 -5.85 -24.08 -10.59
CA ALA A 9 -5.49 -23.01 -9.67
C ALA A 9 -5.60 -21.67 -10.42
N ASN A 10 -6.54 -20.80 -9.99
CA ASN A 10 -6.70 -19.44 -10.51
C ASN A 10 -5.91 -18.47 -9.65
N PHE A 11 -5.11 -17.63 -10.25
CA PHE A 11 -4.22 -16.72 -9.53
C PHE A 11 -4.83 -15.35 -9.32
N ASN A 12 -4.50 -14.76 -8.18
CA ASN A 12 -4.76 -13.36 -7.86
C ASN A 12 -3.60 -12.77 -7.07
N VAL A 13 -3.53 -11.43 -7.03
CA VAL A 13 -2.62 -10.66 -6.19
C VAL A 13 -3.41 -9.74 -5.29
N GLU A 14 -2.86 -9.46 -4.11
CA GLU A 14 -3.43 -8.51 -3.17
C GLU A 14 -2.59 -7.22 -3.20
N PHE A 15 -3.24 -6.07 -3.26
CA PHE A 15 -2.58 -4.78 -3.13
C PHE A 15 -2.69 -4.28 -1.70
N THR A 16 -1.55 -3.88 -1.12
CA THR A 16 -1.44 -3.30 0.22
C THR A 16 -1.07 -1.81 0.13
N ASP A 17 -1.11 -1.12 1.26
CA ASP A 17 -0.82 0.32 1.36
C ASP A 17 -1.69 1.18 0.44
N CYS A 18 -2.90 0.71 0.17
CA CYS A 18 -3.87 1.45 -0.59
C CYS A 18 -4.42 2.61 0.25
N PRO A 19 -4.51 3.83 -0.32
CA PRO A 19 -5.11 4.94 0.38
C PRO A 19 -6.59 4.72 0.66
N PRO A 20 -7.17 5.42 1.64
CA PRO A 20 -8.59 5.31 1.96
C PRO A 20 -9.48 5.51 0.73
N GLY A 21 -10.38 4.55 0.48
CA GLY A 21 -11.32 4.60 -0.64
C GLY A 21 -10.74 4.34 -2.03
N PHE A 22 -9.48 3.88 -2.12
CA PHE A 22 -8.84 3.56 -3.42
C PHE A 22 -9.56 2.40 -4.12
N ASP A 23 -9.84 2.58 -5.40
CA ASP A 23 -10.46 1.56 -6.25
C ASP A 23 -9.41 0.64 -6.88
N VAL A 24 -9.08 -0.45 -6.19
CA VAL A 24 -8.10 -1.44 -6.65
C VAL A 24 -8.48 -2.03 -8.02
N SER A 25 -9.77 -2.13 -8.33
CA SER A 25 -10.24 -2.66 -9.62
C SER A 25 -9.89 -1.74 -10.81
N SER A 26 -9.53 -0.50 -10.54
CA SER A 26 -9.08 0.45 -11.56
C SER A 26 -7.61 0.31 -11.95
N LEU A 27 -6.83 -0.49 -11.20
CA LEU A 27 -5.42 -0.71 -11.55
C LEU A 27 -5.31 -1.49 -12.86
N PRO A 28 -4.52 -1.01 -13.83
CA PRO A 28 -4.39 -1.63 -15.14
C PRO A 28 -3.34 -2.75 -15.12
N TYR A 29 -3.50 -3.75 -14.26
CA TYR A 29 -2.55 -4.86 -14.18
C TYR A 29 -3.04 -6.11 -14.90
N SER A 30 -2.09 -6.94 -15.30
CA SER A 30 -2.32 -8.25 -15.87
C SER A 30 -1.33 -9.27 -15.31
N LEU A 31 -1.74 -10.53 -15.32
CA LEU A 31 -0.89 -11.67 -15.00
C LEU A 31 -0.39 -12.30 -16.30
N SER A 32 0.85 -12.77 -16.33
CA SER A 32 1.37 -13.53 -17.49
C SER A 32 0.57 -14.82 -17.71
N GLU A 33 0.06 -15.41 -16.65
CA GLU A 33 -0.87 -16.53 -16.67
C GLU A 33 -1.91 -16.35 -15.55
N GLU A 34 -3.19 -16.44 -15.90
CA GLU A 34 -4.29 -16.29 -14.93
C GLU A 34 -4.55 -17.58 -14.13
N SER A 35 -4.18 -18.73 -14.68
CA SER A 35 -4.39 -20.03 -14.04
C SER A 35 -3.43 -21.10 -14.57
N ILE A 36 -3.24 -22.15 -13.76
CA ILE A 36 -2.52 -23.36 -14.17
C ILE A 36 -3.31 -24.61 -13.81
N GLN A 37 -2.92 -25.73 -14.43
CA GLN A 37 -3.39 -27.06 -14.03
C GLN A 37 -2.45 -27.64 -12.97
N VAL A 38 -3.03 -28.09 -11.88
CA VAL A 38 -2.33 -28.80 -10.81
C VAL A 38 -2.95 -30.16 -10.54
N ILE A 39 -2.17 -31.08 -10.01
CA ILE A 39 -2.69 -32.34 -9.46
C ILE A 39 -2.60 -32.27 -7.94
N SER A 40 -3.68 -32.68 -7.27
CA SER A 40 -3.78 -32.74 -5.82
C SER A 40 -3.82 -34.20 -5.35
N PRO A 41 -3.16 -34.53 -4.23
CA PRO A 41 -3.30 -35.84 -3.60
C PRO A 41 -4.66 -36.02 -2.90
N LYS A 42 -5.44 -34.97 -2.75
CA LYS A 42 -6.77 -34.98 -2.13
C LYS A 42 -7.85 -35.12 -3.20
N LEU A 43 -8.55 -36.23 -3.18
CA LEU A 43 -9.57 -36.57 -4.18
C LEU A 43 -10.88 -35.78 -4.03
N ASP A 44 -11.12 -35.22 -2.87
CA ASP A 44 -12.29 -34.41 -2.51
C ASP A 44 -12.09 -32.89 -2.70
N ASP A 45 -10.90 -32.48 -3.13
CA ASP A 45 -10.66 -31.06 -3.45
C ASP A 45 -11.65 -30.55 -4.53
N ALA A 46 -11.93 -29.24 -4.51
CA ALA A 46 -12.71 -28.60 -5.56
C ALA A 46 -11.98 -28.67 -6.91
N ASP A 47 -12.73 -28.59 -8.02
CA ASP A 47 -12.16 -28.60 -9.38
C ASP A 47 -11.41 -27.32 -9.71
N THR A 48 -11.70 -26.23 -8.98
CA THR A 48 -11.06 -24.93 -9.10
C THR A 48 -10.72 -24.38 -7.71
N GLU A 49 -9.61 -23.68 -7.62
CA GLU A 49 -9.15 -23.01 -6.39
C GLU A 49 -8.62 -21.62 -6.73
N ASN A 50 -8.87 -20.63 -5.86
CA ASN A 50 -8.26 -19.33 -5.95
C ASN A 50 -6.99 -19.29 -5.10
N VAL A 51 -5.87 -19.02 -5.73
CA VAL A 51 -4.54 -19.01 -5.11
C VAL A 51 -3.99 -17.60 -5.12
N LYS A 52 -3.69 -17.05 -3.94
CA LYS A 52 -3.02 -15.77 -3.82
C LYS A 52 -1.53 -15.94 -4.09
N LEU A 53 -1.02 -15.31 -5.16
CA LEU A 53 0.41 -15.30 -5.51
C LEU A 53 1.25 -14.55 -4.46
N GLY A 54 0.72 -13.44 -3.96
CA GLY A 54 1.40 -12.62 -2.97
C GLY A 54 0.76 -11.24 -2.83
N THR A 55 1.52 -10.33 -2.23
CA THR A 55 1.09 -8.94 -2.03
C THR A 55 2.02 -7.99 -2.77
N ILE A 56 1.44 -6.91 -3.31
CA ILE A 56 2.17 -5.80 -3.93
C ILE A 56 1.78 -4.53 -3.18
N SER A 57 2.77 -3.83 -2.59
CA SER A 57 2.51 -2.51 -2.03
C SER A 57 2.23 -1.52 -3.15
N LEU A 58 1.10 -0.81 -3.07
CA LEU A 58 0.72 0.18 -4.07
C LEU A 58 1.75 1.31 -4.19
N SER A 59 2.44 1.63 -3.10
CA SER A 59 3.53 2.61 -3.09
C SER A 59 4.75 2.19 -3.92
N SER A 60 4.86 0.91 -4.31
CA SER A 60 5.92 0.39 -5.16
C SER A 60 5.55 0.29 -6.64
N VAL A 61 4.32 0.65 -7.01
CA VAL A 61 3.79 0.56 -8.39
C VAL A 61 4.06 1.86 -9.14
N ASP A 62 4.92 1.77 -10.16
CA ASP A 62 5.32 2.87 -11.05
C ASP A 62 4.87 2.66 -12.52
N LEU A 63 4.03 1.66 -12.78
CA LEU A 63 3.51 1.26 -14.10
C LEU A 63 4.57 0.73 -15.08
N VAL A 64 5.83 0.65 -14.68
CA VAL A 64 6.93 0.13 -15.51
C VAL A 64 7.46 -1.17 -14.93
N LYS A 65 7.50 -1.25 -13.60
CA LYS A 65 8.03 -2.38 -12.87
C LYS A 65 7.14 -3.62 -13.01
N THR A 66 7.76 -4.75 -13.27
CA THR A 66 7.13 -6.07 -13.23
C THR A 66 7.43 -6.74 -11.89
N PHE A 67 6.44 -7.42 -11.31
CA PHE A 67 6.58 -8.20 -10.09
C PHE A 67 6.47 -9.67 -10.44
N SER A 68 7.37 -10.51 -9.90
CA SER A 68 7.44 -11.93 -10.18
C SER A 68 7.15 -12.75 -8.94
N PHE A 69 6.35 -13.81 -9.09
CA PHE A 69 5.95 -14.71 -8.01
C PHE A 69 6.22 -16.15 -8.41
N GLU A 70 6.86 -16.90 -7.52
CA GLU A 70 7.14 -18.32 -7.70
C GLU A 70 5.89 -19.16 -7.45
N VAL A 71 5.46 -19.93 -8.46
CA VAL A 71 4.22 -20.73 -8.43
C VAL A 71 4.28 -21.79 -7.34
N ASP A 72 5.37 -22.56 -7.30
CA ASP A 72 5.47 -23.69 -6.37
C ASP A 72 5.47 -23.27 -4.89
N SER A 73 5.81 -21.99 -4.61
CA SER A 73 5.80 -21.45 -3.24
C SER A 73 4.40 -21.18 -2.70
N VAL A 74 3.40 -21.10 -3.56
CA VAL A 74 2.01 -20.76 -3.20
C VAL A 74 1.03 -21.92 -3.34
N LEU A 75 1.45 -23.03 -3.95
CA LEU A 75 0.64 -24.23 -4.03
C LEU A 75 0.55 -24.94 -2.67
N SER A 76 -0.56 -25.63 -2.46
CA SER A 76 -0.77 -26.43 -1.24
C SER A 76 0.18 -27.61 -1.16
N SER A 77 0.48 -28.07 0.06
CA SER A 77 1.39 -29.19 0.27
C SER A 77 0.93 -30.46 -0.47
N GLY A 78 1.82 -30.99 -1.29
CA GLY A 78 1.57 -32.21 -2.08
C GLY A 78 0.93 -31.96 -3.43
N GLU A 79 0.58 -30.72 -3.76
CA GLU A 79 0.16 -30.35 -5.11
C GLU A 79 1.35 -30.28 -6.06
N ILE A 80 1.11 -30.64 -7.31
CA ILE A 80 2.14 -30.66 -8.34
C ILE A 80 1.65 -29.84 -9.54
N ASN A 81 2.44 -28.85 -9.90
CA ASN A 81 2.24 -28.05 -11.11
C ASN A 81 2.43 -28.90 -12.36
N GLN A 82 1.43 -28.95 -13.23
CA GLN A 82 1.43 -29.76 -14.45
C GLN A 82 1.82 -28.96 -15.69
N THR A 83 1.95 -27.65 -15.58
CA THR A 83 2.21 -26.78 -16.76
C THR A 83 3.67 -26.49 -17.00
N GLY A 84 4.53 -26.70 -15.98
CA GLY A 84 5.94 -26.32 -16.02
C GLY A 84 6.17 -24.80 -15.92
N ILE A 85 5.13 -24.00 -15.68
CA ILE A 85 5.23 -22.56 -15.47
C ILE A 85 5.68 -22.33 -14.03
N GLY A 86 6.95 -21.95 -13.82
CA GLY A 86 7.52 -21.77 -12.50
C GLY A 86 7.26 -20.39 -11.90
N THR A 87 7.02 -19.36 -12.73
CA THR A 87 6.91 -17.98 -12.31
C THR A 87 5.73 -17.30 -13.02
N ILE A 88 4.95 -16.53 -12.27
CA ILE A 88 3.91 -15.63 -12.79
C ILE A 88 4.40 -14.20 -12.65
N GLU A 89 4.33 -13.46 -13.74
CA GLU A 89 4.66 -12.03 -13.76
C GLU A 89 3.39 -11.19 -13.69
N VAL A 90 3.43 -10.14 -12.87
CA VAL A 90 2.41 -9.09 -12.78
C VAL A 90 2.97 -7.85 -13.43
N SER A 91 2.36 -7.41 -14.50
CA SER A 91 2.74 -6.20 -15.25
C SER A 91 1.59 -5.21 -15.28
N PHE A 92 1.90 -3.94 -15.59
CA PHE A 92 0.93 -2.85 -15.64
C PHE A 92 0.90 -2.25 -17.05
N ASP A 93 -0.30 -1.95 -17.52
CA ASP A 93 -0.47 -1.15 -18.74
C ASP A 93 -0.46 0.33 -18.38
N SER A 94 0.49 1.07 -18.92
CA SER A 94 0.62 2.51 -18.70
C SER A 94 -0.23 3.38 -19.64
N GLU A 95 -0.95 2.79 -20.58
CA GLU A 95 -1.80 3.56 -21.50
C GLU A 95 -2.92 4.29 -20.75
N GLY A 96 -3.02 5.60 -21.00
CA GLY A 96 -4.00 6.47 -20.33
C GLY A 96 -3.66 6.83 -18.87
N TYR A 97 -2.48 6.47 -18.39
CA TYR A 97 -1.96 6.81 -17.08
C TYR A 97 -0.72 7.69 -17.18
N THR A 98 -0.52 8.53 -16.18
CA THR A 98 0.68 9.38 -16.06
C THR A 98 1.04 9.62 -14.61
N SER A 99 2.20 10.23 -14.40
CA SER A 99 2.63 10.68 -13.08
C SER A 99 2.98 12.16 -13.06
N ARG A 100 2.79 12.80 -11.91
CA ARG A 100 3.22 14.16 -11.63
C ARG A 100 3.80 14.26 -10.24
N LYS A 101 4.70 15.23 -10.05
CA LYS A 101 5.25 15.58 -8.75
C LYS A 101 4.54 16.80 -8.19
N PHE A 102 4.27 16.73 -6.88
CA PHE A 102 3.63 17.81 -6.14
C PHE A 102 4.47 18.18 -4.92
N THR A 103 4.37 19.42 -4.50
CA THR A 103 4.83 19.90 -3.20
C THR A 103 3.60 20.13 -2.34
N ILE A 104 3.47 19.39 -1.23
CA ILE A 104 2.31 19.43 -0.37
C ILE A 104 2.65 20.26 0.87
N PRO A 105 1.89 21.31 1.18
CA PRO A 105 2.15 22.18 2.32
C PRO A 105 1.78 21.51 3.65
N GLN A 106 2.38 21.97 4.74
CA GLN A 106 2.21 21.43 6.09
C GLN A 106 0.76 21.45 6.59
N ASP A 107 -0.03 22.43 6.20
CA ASP A 107 -1.43 22.59 6.64
C ASP A 107 -2.38 21.50 6.15
N GLN A 108 -1.92 20.66 5.20
CA GLN A 108 -2.65 19.47 4.75
C GLN A 108 -2.34 18.22 5.57
N ILE A 109 -1.44 18.30 6.56
CA ILE A 109 -1.07 17.19 7.41
C ILE A 109 -2.01 17.10 8.61
N THR A 110 -2.69 15.96 8.73
CA THR A 110 -3.51 15.62 9.90
C THR A 110 -2.79 14.60 10.76
N ILE A 111 -2.61 14.92 12.05
CA ILE A 111 -1.99 14.01 13.00
C ILE A 111 -3.08 13.12 13.62
N GLN A 112 -2.83 11.81 13.61
CA GLN A 112 -3.70 10.81 14.22
C GLN A 112 -2.95 10.05 15.32
N ASN A 113 -3.68 9.55 16.32
CA ASN A 113 -3.17 8.69 17.38
C ASN A 113 -2.00 9.32 18.15
N ILE A 114 -2.13 10.60 18.52
CA ILE A 114 -1.13 11.26 19.37
C ILE A 114 -1.01 10.48 20.68
N PRO A 115 0.22 10.06 21.09
CA PRO A 115 0.41 9.34 22.34
C PRO A 115 -0.07 10.13 23.55
N ALA A 116 -0.68 9.45 24.52
CA ALA A 116 -1.18 10.10 25.75
C ALA A 116 -0.05 10.81 26.50
N GLY A 117 -0.32 12.04 26.93
CA GLY A 117 0.66 12.84 27.65
C GLY A 117 1.76 13.46 26.78
N LYS A 118 1.63 13.44 25.47
CA LYS A 118 2.58 14.04 24.52
C LYS A 118 1.98 15.24 23.79
N ASN A 119 2.85 16.18 23.43
CA ASN A 119 2.61 17.22 22.43
C ASN A 119 3.43 16.88 21.19
N VAL A 120 2.89 17.13 20.02
CA VAL A 120 3.56 16.87 18.74
C VAL A 120 3.56 18.14 17.91
N THR A 121 4.74 18.52 17.44
CA THR A 121 4.94 19.64 16.51
C THR A 121 5.52 19.12 15.21
N ILE A 122 4.93 19.50 14.08
CA ILE A 122 5.46 19.18 12.77
C ILE A 122 6.47 20.26 12.38
N GLU A 123 7.73 19.87 12.20
CA GLU A 123 8.83 20.78 11.83
C GLU A 123 8.90 20.98 10.29
N THR A 124 8.53 19.97 9.52
CA THR A 124 8.50 20.02 8.06
C THR A 124 7.45 21.03 7.58
N LYS A 125 7.86 22.02 6.79
CA LYS A 125 6.97 23.07 6.27
C LYS A 125 6.22 22.63 5.00
N GLN A 126 6.82 21.75 4.23
CA GLN A 126 6.23 21.17 3.02
C GLN A 126 6.89 19.82 2.71
N ILE A 127 6.17 18.96 2.03
CA ILE A 127 6.69 17.68 1.52
C ILE A 127 6.95 17.86 0.03
N PRO A 128 8.22 17.95 -0.40
CA PRO A 128 8.56 18.15 -1.80
C PRO A 128 8.52 16.83 -2.58
N ASP A 129 8.44 16.94 -3.90
CA ASP A 129 8.62 15.84 -4.86
C ASP A 129 7.71 14.62 -4.65
N VAL A 130 6.54 14.80 -4.04
CA VAL A 130 5.54 13.74 -3.86
C VAL A 130 5.07 13.28 -5.25
N THR A 131 5.43 12.05 -5.61
CA THR A 131 5.11 11.49 -6.93
C THR A 131 3.76 10.78 -6.89
N ILE A 132 2.82 11.26 -7.69
CA ILE A 132 1.46 10.72 -7.78
C ILE A 132 1.26 10.13 -9.17
N TYR A 133 0.70 8.93 -9.21
CA TYR A 133 0.25 8.23 -10.41
C TYR A 133 -1.27 8.23 -10.50
N GLY A 134 -1.80 8.23 -11.70
CA GLY A 134 -3.23 8.12 -11.94
C GLY A 134 -3.61 8.30 -13.40
N PRO A 135 -4.92 8.14 -13.72
CA PRO A 135 -5.43 8.40 -15.06
C PRO A 135 -5.13 9.82 -15.53
N GLU A 136 -4.72 9.99 -16.79
CA GLU A 136 -4.31 11.28 -17.37
C GLU A 136 -5.37 12.38 -17.21
N ASN A 137 -6.65 12.04 -17.39
CA ASN A 137 -7.75 13.00 -17.25
C ASN A 137 -7.87 13.55 -15.81
N ILE A 138 -7.60 12.74 -14.81
CA ILE A 138 -7.54 13.18 -13.40
C ILE A 138 -6.27 13.98 -13.16
N MET A 139 -5.12 13.44 -13.59
CA MET A 139 -3.82 14.07 -13.38
C MET A 139 -3.68 15.44 -14.01
N ASN A 140 -4.42 15.72 -15.08
CA ASN A 140 -4.46 17.05 -15.72
C ASN A 140 -5.21 18.12 -14.91
N SER A 141 -6.15 17.69 -14.03
CA SER A 141 -7.00 18.59 -13.25
C SER A 141 -6.66 18.66 -11.76
N ILE A 142 -5.96 17.64 -11.22
CA ILE A 142 -5.62 17.58 -9.80
C ILE A 142 -4.53 18.59 -9.44
N SER A 143 -4.65 19.19 -8.27
CA SER A 143 -3.70 20.16 -7.71
C SER A 143 -3.16 19.73 -6.35
N ALA A 144 -2.16 20.44 -5.82
CA ALA A 144 -1.62 20.15 -4.49
C ALA A 144 -2.69 20.26 -3.38
N ASP A 145 -3.68 21.12 -3.56
CA ASP A 145 -4.77 21.35 -2.59
C ASP A 145 -5.79 20.20 -2.52
N ASP A 146 -5.74 19.27 -3.46
CA ASP A 146 -6.62 18.09 -3.48
C ASP A 146 -6.09 16.93 -2.64
N PHE A 147 -4.85 17.03 -2.15
CA PHE A 147 -4.26 15.98 -1.32
C PHE A 147 -4.50 16.22 0.17
N SER A 148 -4.56 15.13 0.90
CA SER A 148 -4.52 15.07 2.36
C SER A 148 -3.38 14.16 2.79
N VAL A 149 -2.76 14.48 3.91
CA VAL A 149 -1.65 13.73 4.47
C VAL A 149 -2.01 13.27 5.87
N ILE A 150 -1.83 11.99 6.14
CA ILE A 150 -2.03 11.39 7.46
C ILE A 150 -0.67 11.08 8.07
N LEU A 151 -0.42 11.67 9.23
CA LEU A 151 0.67 11.32 10.14
C LEU A 151 0.08 10.50 11.28
N ASN A 152 0.28 9.17 11.24
CA ASN A 152 -0.25 8.25 12.24
C ASN A 152 0.85 7.89 13.25
N LEU A 153 0.67 8.25 14.50
CA LEU A 153 1.66 8.08 15.57
C LEU A 153 1.36 6.91 16.51
N SER A 154 0.57 5.93 16.06
CA SER A 154 0.17 4.77 16.88
C SER A 154 1.33 3.90 17.34
N ASP A 155 2.46 3.91 16.64
CA ASP A 155 3.68 3.16 16.92
C ASP A 155 4.74 3.97 17.67
N VAL A 156 4.49 5.27 17.92
CA VAL A 156 5.44 6.16 18.57
C VAL A 156 5.30 6.10 20.09
N VAL A 157 6.41 5.81 20.79
CA VAL A 157 6.45 5.67 22.24
C VAL A 157 7.31 6.75 22.90
N ASN A 158 8.41 7.15 22.27
CA ASN A 158 9.42 8.02 22.87
C ASN A 158 9.24 9.49 22.48
N SER A 159 9.73 10.38 23.35
CA SER A 159 9.88 11.81 23.05
C SER A 159 11.14 12.07 22.25
N GLY A 160 11.19 13.18 21.52
CA GLY A 160 12.33 13.66 20.75
C GLY A 160 11.99 13.99 19.32
N SER A 161 13.01 14.39 18.54
CA SER A 161 12.91 14.71 17.12
C SER A 161 13.10 13.45 16.30
N ILE A 162 12.12 13.13 15.46
CA ILE A 162 12.15 11.96 14.57
C ILE A 162 11.62 12.30 13.18
N ASN A 163 12.09 11.55 12.16
CA ASN A 163 11.41 11.47 10.88
C ASN A 163 10.38 10.33 10.94
N HIS A 164 9.17 10.62 10.52
CA HIS A 164 8.08 9.66 10.52
C HIS A 164 7.38 9.60 9.17
N ALA A 165 7.08 8.39 8.73
CA ALA A 165 6.39 8.17 7.47
C ALA A 165 4.96 8.73 7.51
N VAL A 166 4.51 9.24 6.36
CA VAL A 166 3.16 9.78 6.18
C VAL A 166 2.47 9.10 5.00
N THR A 167 1.16 9.02 5.09
CA THR A 167 0.30 8.54 3.99
C THR A 167 -0.28 9.74 3.25
N VAL A 168 0.03 9.84 1.95
CA VAL A 168 -0.52 10.87 1.05
C VAL A 168 -1.64 10.26 0.22
N TYR A 169 -2.80 10.91 0.16
CA TYR A 169 -3.92 10.46 -0.64
C TYR A 169 -4.77 11.65 -1.11
N ALA A 170 -5.61 11.43 -2.11
CA ALA A 170 -6.52 12.42 -2.66
C ALA A 170 -7.97 12.02 -2.35
N PRO A 171 -8.65 12.61 -1.34
CA PRO A 171 -9.96 12.18 -0.88
C PRO A 171 -11.06 12.18 -1.95
N LYS A 172 -10.94 13.05 -2.96
CA LYS A 172 -11.92 13.18 -4.05
C LYS A 172 -11.66 12.23 -5.23
N TYR A 173 -10.49 11.57 -5.25
CA TYR A 173 -10.03 10.80 -6.40
C TYR A 173 -9.59 9.41 -5.97
N ASN A 174 -10.41 8.40 -6.26
CA ASN A 174 -10.17 7.02 -5.83
C ASN A 174 -9.31 6.17 -6.78
N LYS A 175 -8.69 6.79 -7.80
CA LYS A 175 -7.88 6.11 -8.82
C LYS A 175 -6.45 6.68 -8.92
N VAL A 176 -6.05 7.47 -7.94
CA VAL A 176 -4.69 8.03 -7.87
C VAL A 176 -3.98 7.49 -6.63
N TRP A 177 -2.68 7.28 -6.74
CA TRP A 177 -1.87 6.78 -5.63
C TRP A 177 -0.52 7.46 -5.57
N CYS A 178 0.06 7.46 -4.38
CA CYS A 178 1.40 7.99 -4.14
C CYS A 178 2.43 6.88 -4.33
N TYR A 179 3.46 7.16 -5.11
CA TYR A 179 4.61 6.28 -5.30
C TYR A 179 5.73 6.62 -4.30
N GLY A 180 6.35 5.58 -3.75
CA GLY A 180 7.41 5.72 -2.77
C GLY A 180 6.87 6.03 -1.36
N THR A 181 7.79 6.34 -0.46
CA THR A 181 7.51 6.73 0.92
C THR A 181 7.83 8.20 1.09
N ASN A 182 6.97 8.92 1.82
CA ASN A 182 7.20 10.30 2.21
C ASN A 182 7.30 10.37 3.73
N GLU A 183 8.15 11.26 4.22
CA GLU A 183 8.39 11.44 5.65
C GLU A 183 8.31 12.92 6.02
N VAL A 184 7.97 13.14 7.28
CA VAL A 184 8.01 14.47 7.90
C VAL A 184 8.82 14.41 9.18
N GLN A 185 9.54 15.48 9.46
CA GLN A 185 10.22 15.67 10.74
C GLN A 185 9.24 16.22 11.76
N ILE A 186 9.17 15.57 12.91
CA ILE A 186 8.33 15.97 14.04
C ILE A 186 9.14 16.04 15.31
N GLU A 187 8.72 16.92 16.21
CA GLU A 187 9.20 16.98 17.59
C GLU A 187 8.09 16.50 18.53
N ILE A 188 8.43 15.59 19.43
CA ILE A 188 7.52 15.00 20.42
C ILE A 188 8.02 15.35 21.80
N GLU A 189 7.22 16.07 22.56
CA GLU A 189 7.53 16.51 23.92
C GLU A 189 6.55 15.92 24.92
N ASP A 190 7.01 15.69 26.15
CA ASP A 190 6.12 15.38 27.27
C ASP A 190 5.30 16.61 27.64
N LYS A 191 3.99 16.44 27.84
CA LYS A 191 3.17 17.51 28.43
C LYS A 191 3.69 17.81 29.83
N SER A 192 4.13 19.06 30.08
CA SER A 192 4.46 19.51 31.41
C SER A 192 3.24 19.39 32.33
N SER A 193 3.34 18.61 33.41
CA SER A 193 2.35 18.62 34.49
C SER A 193 2.37 20.01 35.11
N SER A 194 1.38 20.85 34.81
CA SER A 194 1.16 22.07 35.55
C SER A 194 0.73 21.69 36.96
N THR A 195 1.69 21.61 37.87
CA THR A 195 1.43 21.56 39.31
C THR A 195 0.88 22.92 39.68
N ASN A 196 -0.45 23.04 39.83
CA ASN A 196 -1.06 24.14 40.56
C ASN A 196 -0.55 24.05 41.98
N SER A 197 0.46 24.85 42.33
CA SER A 197 0.76 25.19 43.68
C SER A 197 -0.31 26.17 44.16
N GLU A 198 -1.43 25.65 44.70
CA GLU A 198 -2.26 26.44 45.60
C GLU A 198 -1.41 26.80 46.81
N SER A 199 -0.93 28.04 46.82
CA SER A 199 -0.45 28.67 48.02
C SER A 199 -1.65 28.92 48.94
N LYS A 200 -1.77 28.14 50.01
CA LYS A 200 -2.58 28.51 51.18
C LYS A 200 -1.83 29.57 51.96
N ASP A 201 -2.37 30.76 52.02
CA ASP A 201 -2.25 31.70 53.11
C ASP A 201 -3.53 31.71 53.93
#